data_90084eb978d5f104d75e14b719111b91
#
_entry.id   90084eb978d5f104d75e14b719111b91
#
_cell.length_a   1.000
_cell.length_b   1.000
_cell.length_c   1.000
_cell.angle_alpha   90.00
_cell.angle_beta   90.00
_cell.angle_gamma   90.00
#
_symmetry.space_group_name_H-M   'P 1'
#
loop_
_entity.id
_entity.type
_entity.pdbx_description
1 polymer ?
#
loop_
_entity_poly.entity_id
_entity_poly.type
_entity_poly.pdbx_seq_one_letter_code
_entity_poly.pdbx_strand_id
1 'polypeptide(L)'
;MGGRTERNGDRAGLSAQASGLRLHLQLSCPENQRVDRTVSDALRPTFALPEGKTKVLLHSCCAPCSGEVMEGLLAAGIQYDIFFYNPNIHPVKEYEIRKNENIRFAEKHGIRMIDADYDVDNWFERIKGLENEPERGERCTQCFDMRFERTALYASEHGYDTITSSLGISRWKDMNQINASGQRAASRYEDLLYWTYNWRKHGGSARMIEISKREEFYQQEYCGCVYSLRDTNRHRRSQGRDRIALGVKFYGREELKALKDE
;
A
#
# COMPACT_ATOMS: atom_id res chain seq x y z
N MET A 1 -14.52 75.72 17.16
CA MET A 1 -15.21 75.60 15.84
C MET A 1 -14.36 74.58 15.08
N GLY A 2 -14.66 73.43 14.89
CA GLY A 2 -15.83 72.73 14.40
C GLY A 2 -15.35 71.81 13.31
N GLY A 3 -15.69 70.55 13.35
CA GLY A 3 -15.61 69.69 12.17
C GLY A 3 -15.02 68.30 12.44
N ARG A 4 -15.86 67.37 12.89
CA ARG A 4 -15.65 65.92 12.77
C ARG A 4 -15.74 65.53 11.30
N THR A 5 -14.90 64.62 10.87
CA THR A 5 -15.27 63.62 9.85
C THR A 5 -14.60 62.28 10.16
N GLU A 6 -15.44 61.34 10.45
CA GLU A 6 -15.13 59.93 10.52
C GLU A 6 -14.81 59.41 9.10
N ARG A 7 -13.79 58.52 8.94
CA ARG A 7 -13.68 57.63 7.80
C ARG A 7 -13.33 56.22 8.28
N ASN A 8 -14.32 55.36 8.07
CA ASN A 8 -14.21 53.92 8.15
C ASN A 8 -13.03 53.39 7.30
N GLY A 9 -12.20 52.61 7.92
CA GLY A 9 -11.18 51.82 7.25
C GLY A 9 -11.62 50.36 7.18
N ASP A 10 -11.96 49.92 5.97
CA ASP A 10 -12.27 48.53 5.68
C ASP A 10 -11.07 47.63 5.97
N ARG A 11 -11.28 46.71 6.87
CA ARG A 11 -10.37 45.56 7.04
C ARG A 11 -10.73 44.52 5.97
N ALA A 12 -9.93 44.43 4.94
CA ALA A 12 -9.95 43.31 4.02
C ALA A 12 -9.43 42.06 4.77
N GLY A 13 -10.34 41.15 5.09
CA GLY A 13 -10.03 39.85 5.60
C GLY A 13 -9.42 38.98 4.50
N LEU A 14 -8.16 38.58 4.68
CA LEU A 14 -7.55 37.51 3.90
C LEU A 14 -8.14 36.19 4.40
N SER A 15 -9.12 35.66 3.65
CA SER A 15 -9.59 34.29 3.82
C SER A 15 -8.53 33.33 3.29
N ALA A 16 -7.87 32.64 4.19
CA ALA A 16 -7.08 31.48 3.84
C ALA A 16 -8.02 30.40 3.30
N GLN A 17 -7.95 30.15 1.98
CA GLN A 17 -8.59 29.00 1.36
C GLN A 17 -7.82 27.75 1.80
N ALA A 18 -8.40 27.03 2.76
CA ALA A 18 -8.00 25.66 3.04
C ALA A 18 -8.34 24.82 1.81
N SER A 19 -7.30 24.30 1.15
CA SER A 19 -7.43 23.31 0.09
C SER A 19 -8.10 22.08 0.65
N GLY A 20 -9.38 21.89 0.31
CA GLY A 20 -10.20 20.79 0.78
C GLY A 20 -9.67 19.45 0.27
N LEU A 21 -9.22 18.62 1.19
CA LEU A 21 -9.02 17.20 0.97
C LEU A 21 -10.36 16.58 0.54
N ARG A 22 -10.47 16.16 -0.70
CA ARG A 22 -11.63 15.36 -1.14
C ARG A 22 -11.54 13.97 -0.51
N LEU A 23 -12.18 13.79 0.63
CA LEU A 23 -12.51 12.47 1.16
C LEU A 23 -13.63 11.88 0.31
N HIS A 24 -13.33 10.90 -0.51
CA HIS A 24 -14.33 10.09 -1.18
C HIS A 24 -14.58 8.80 -0.41
N LEU A 25 -15.85 8.64 -0.05
CA LEU A 25 -16.55 7.45 0.41
C LEU A 25 -16.28 6.93 1.83
N GLN A 26 -17.11 7.41 2.74
CA GLN A 26 -17.52 6.62 3.90
C GLN A 26 -18.55 5.57 3.43
N LEU A 27 -18.13 4.31 3.30
CA LEU A 27 -19.06 3.18 3.25
C LEU A 27 -19.20 2.66 4.68
N SER A 28 -20.40 2.79 5.24
CA SER A 28 -20.80 2.19 6.50
C SER A 28 -20.81 0.67 6.36
N CYS A 29 -20.07 -0.02 7.23
CA CYS A 29 -20.01 -1.48 7.31
C CYS A 29 -21.36 -2.05 7.80
N PRO A 30 -21.99 -3.01 7.11
CA PRO A 30 -23.09 -3.76 7.68
C PRO A 30 -22.57 -4.78 8.71
N GLU A 31 -23.22 -4.84 9.86
CA GLU A 31 -22.96 -5.83 10.90
C GLU A 31 -23.11 -7.27 10.39
N ASN A 32 -22.11 -8.09 10.69
CA ASN A 32 -22.16 -9.56 10.72
C ASN A 32 -22.38 -10.30 9.40
N GLN A 33 -21.38 -10.34 8.52
CA GLN A 33 -21.27 -11.45 7.58
C GLN A 33 -20.27 -12.48 8.13
N ARG A 34 -20.76 -13.70 8.42
CA ARG A 34 -19.89 -14.86 8.70
C ARG A 34 -19.00 -15.11 7.48
N VAL A 35 -17.74 -14.80 7.60
CA VAL A 35 -16.73 -15.20 6.62
C VAL A 35 -16.67 -16.71 6.58
N ASP A 36 -16.92 -17.29 5.42
CA ASP A 36 -16.80 -18.74 5.20
C ASP A 36 -15.33 -19.13 5.41
N ARG A 37 -15.05 -19.85 6.52
CA ARG A 37 -13.69 -20.24 6.88
C ARG A 37 -13.23 -21.33 5.93
N THR A 38 -12.30 -20.99 5.06
CA THR A 38 -11.67 -21.96 4.16
C THR A 38 -10.71 -22.91 4.90
N VAL A 39 -10.39 -24.04 4.30
CA VAL A 39 -9.44 -25.04 4.85
C VAL A 39 -8.08 -24.39 5.19
N SER A 40 -7.68 -23.32 4.48
CA SER A 40 -6.44 -22.61 4.74
C SER A 40 -6.42 -21.85 6.06
N ASP A 41 -7.58 -21.46 6.61
CA ASP A 41 -7.67 -20.74 7.88
C ASP A 41 -7.33 -21.62 9.08
N ALA A 42 -7.61 -22.93 9.02
CA ALA A 42 -7.28 -23.89 10.06
C ALA A 42 -5.77 -24.07 10.26
N LEU A 43 -4.95 -23.67 9.30
CA LEU A 43 -3.49 -23.80 9.32
C LEU A 43 -2.76 -22.49 9.63
N ARG A 44 -3.49 -21.39 9.85
CA ARG A 44 -2.87 -20.12 10.24
C ARG A 44 -2.42 -20.17 11.69
N PRO A 45 -1.19 -19.69 11.99
CA PRO A 45 -0.79 -19.55 13.38
C PRO A 45 -1.65 -18.49 14.07
N THR A 46 -1.96 -18.74 15.33
CA THR A 46 -2.54 -17.69 16.17
C THR A 46 -1.48 -16.64 16.42
N PHE A 47 -1.82 -15.39 16.16
CA PHE A 47 -0.97 -14.24 16.51
C PHE A 47 -1.84 -13.12 17.08
N ALA A 48 -1.23 -12.28 17.88
CA ALA A 48 -1.86 -11.14 18.51
C ALA A 48 -1.06 -9.87 18.22
N LEU A 49 -1.71 -8.74 18.38
CA LEU A 49 -1.02 -7.45 18.37
C LEU A 49 -0.01 -7.38 19.51
N PRO A 50 1.03 -6.56 19.39
CA PRO A 50 1.89 -6.20 20.50
C PRO A 50 1.05 -5.68 21.68
N GLU A 51 1.56 -5.91 22.90
CA GLU A 51 0.86 -5.54 24.14
C GLU A 51 0.43 -4.06 24.14
N GLY A 52 -0.80 -3.80 24.56
CA GLY A 52 -1.39 -2.48 24.63
C GLY A 52 -1.79 -1.85 23.31
N LYS A 53 -1.67 -2.58 22.19
CA LYS A 53 -2.05 -2.09 20.85
C LYS A 53 -3.42 -2.66 20.41
N THR A 54 -4.21 -1.81 19.74
CA THR A 54 -5.62 -2.13 19.44
C THR A 54 -6.03 -1.83 18.00
N LYS A 55 -5.43 -0.84 17.34
CA LYS A 55 -5.91 -0.34 16.05
C LYS A 55 -4.80 -0.26 15.02
N VAL A 56 -4.91 -1.07 13.98
CA VAL A 56 -3.88 -1.23 12.94
C VAL A 56 -4.21 -0.44 11.68
N LEU A 57 -3.22 0.23 11.12
CA LEU A 57 -3.23 0.72 9.75
C LEU A 57 -2.27 -0.12 8.89
N LEU A 58 -2.82 -0.86 7.93
CA LEU A 58 -2.06 -1.71 7.01
C LEU A 58 -1.67 -0.93 5.76
N HIS A 59 -0.39 -0.61 5.59
CA HIS A 59 0.11 -0.12 4.31
C HIS A 59 0.07 -1.25 3.27
N SER A 60 -0.73 -1.08 2.21
CA SER A 60 -0.87 -2.04 1.11
C SER A 60 -0.24 -1.55 -0.18
N CYS A 61 0.54 -2.41 -0.86
CA CYS A 61 1.14 -2.08 -2.15
C CYS A 61 0.42 -2.70 -3.35
N CYS A 62 -0.19 -3.87 -3.18
CA CYS A 62 -0.90 -4.60 -4.23
C CYS A 62 -1.66 -5.78 -3.61
N ALA A 63 -2.75 -6.19 -4.23
CA ALA A 63 -3.61 -7.26 -3.73
C ALA A 63 -2.89 -8.60 -3.54
N PRO A 64 -2.04 -9.09 -4.47
CA PRO A 64 -1.30 -10.34 -4.25
C PRO A 64 -0.45 -10.35 -2.98
N CYS A 65 0.21 -9.23 -2.65
CA CYS A 65 0.99 -9.14 -1.43
C CYS A 65 0.13 -8.96 -0.17
N SER A 66 -1.03 -8.33 -0.31
CA SER A 66 -1.87 -7.95 0.82
C SER A 66 -2.87 -9.03 1.21
N GLY A 67 -3.27 -9.92 0.31
CA GLY A 67 -4.33 -10.89 0.53
C GLY A 67 -4.13 -11.75 1.77
N GLU A 68 -2.96 -12.37 1.94
CA GLU A 68 -2.67 -13.17 3.14
C GLU A 68 -2.59 -12.32 4.40
N VAL A 69 -2.05 -11.11 4.32
CA VAL A 69 -1.96 -10.20 5.48
C VAL A 69 -3.36 -9.79 5.92
N MET A 70 -4.24 -9.46 4.97
CA MET A 70 -5.62 -9.06 5.23
C MET A 70 -6.43 -10.21 5.85
N GLU A 71 -6.41 -11.40 5.24
CA GLU A 71 -7.11 -12.57 5.77
C GLU A 71 -6.53 -13.04 7.10
N GLY A 72 -5.22 -12.94 7.28
CA GLY A 72 -4.56 -13.27 8.53
C GLY A 72 -4.99 -12.38 9.69
N LEU A 73 -5.06 -11.07 9.47
CA LEU A 73 -5.56 -10.11 10.47
C LEU A 73 -7.02 -10.37 10.82
N LEU A 74 -7.87 -10.62 9.82
CA LEU A 74 -9.28 -10.98 10.03
C LEU A 74 -9.43 -12.28 10.83
N ALA A 75 -8.68 -13.33 10.47
CA ALA A 75 -8.72 -14.61 11.16
C ALA A 75 -8.27 -14.51 12.63
N ALA A 76 -7.37 -13.56 12.93
CA ALA A 76 -6.93 -13.26 14.29
C ALA A 76 -7.90 -12.33 15.05
N GLY A 77 -9.00 -11.88 14.44
CA GLY A 77 -9.94 -10.93 15.05
C GLY A 77 -9.38 -9.52 15.23
N ILE A 78 -8.31 -9.17 14.52
CA ILE A 78 -7.66 -7.86 14.60
C ILE A 78 -8.38 -6.88 13.70
N GLN A 79 -8.81 -5.77 14.27
CA GLN A 79 -9.39 -4.65 13.51
C GLN A 79 -8.30 -3.84 12.82
N TYR A 80 -8.50 -3.57 11.54
CA TYR A 80 -7.56 -2.76 10.76
C TYR A 80 -8.24 -2.07 9.59
N ASP A 81 -7.62 -0.98 9.14
CA ASP A 81 -7.93 -0.33 7.88
C ASP A 81 -6.73 -0.42 6.93
N ILE A 82 -6.98 -0.30 5.64
CA ILE A 82 -5.95 -0.33 4.59
C ILE A 82 -5.59 1.11 4.22
N PHE A 83 -4.29 1.38 4.11
CA PHE A 83 -3.75 2.63 3.59
C PHE A 83 -3.00 2.37 2.29
N PHE A 84 -3.52 2.90 1.18
CA PHE A 84 -2.93 2.74 -0.13
C PHE A 84 -2.23 4.02 -0.56
N TYR A 85 -0.92 4.10 -0.30
CA TYR A 85 -0.06 5.20 -0.73
C TYR A 85 1.15 4.66 -1.48
N ASN A 86 1.11 4.73 -2.81
CA ASN A 86 2.08 4.09 -3.68
C ASN A 86 2.49 4.99 -4.86
N PRO A 87 3.06 6.19 -4.62
CA PRO A 87 3.46 7.11 -5.69
C PRO A 87 4.60 6.56 -6.57
N ASN A 88 5.22 5.49 -6.13
CA ASN A 88 6.28 4.78 -6.87
C ASN A 88 5.76 3.86 -7.98
N ILE A 89 4.46 3.63 -8.11
CA ILE A 89 3.95 2.70 -9.13
C ILE A 89 3.76 3.43 -10.44
N HIS A 90 4.51 3.03 -11.46
CA HIS A 90 4.52 3.62 -12.80
C HIS A 90 4.41 2.53 -13.88
N PRO A 91 3.75 2.84 -15.02
CA PRO A 91 2.98 4.05 -15.30
C PRO A 91 1.64 4.06 -14.55
N VAL A 92 0.86 5.13 -14.70
CA VAL A 92 -0.45 5.29 -14.03
C VAL A 92 -1.39 4.11 -14.28
N LYS A 93 -1.36 3.48 -15.46
CA LYS A 93 -2.14 2.27 -15.76
C LYS A 93 -1.84 1.13 -14.76
N GLU A 94 -0.58 0.93 -14.41
CA GLU A 94 -0.18 -0.09 -13.43
C GLU A 94 -0.64 0.27 -12.01
N TYR A 95 -0.56 1.56 -11.66
CA TYR A 95 -1.06 2.07 -10.39
C TYR A 95 -2.56 1.79 -10.24
N GLU A 96 -3.37 2.17 -11.25
CA GLU A 96 -4.82 1.96 -11.24
C GLU A 96 -5.20 0.47 -11.16
N ILE A 97 -4.53 -0.40 -11.88
CA ILE A 97 -4.78 -1.85 -11.80
C ILE A 97 -4.54 -2.35 -10.38
N ARG A 98 -3.41 -2.00 -9.76
CA ARG A 98 -3.08 -2.45 -8.39
C ARG A 98 -4.01 -1.85 -7.34
N LYS A 99 -4.42 -0.60 -7.52
CA LYS A 99 -5.39 0.08 -6.66
C LYS A 99 -6.74 -0.61 -6.71
N ASN A 100 -7.29 -0.80 -7.91
CA ASN A 100 -8.61 -1.38 -8.11
C ASN A 100 -8.70 -2.82 -7.59
N GLU A 101 -7.64 -3.62 -7.73
CA GLU A 101 -7.57 -4.96 -7.13
C GLU A 101 -7.59 -4.91 -5.59
N ASN A 102 -6.92 -3.93 -4.97
CA ASN A 102 -6.98 -3.74 -3.52
C ASN A 102 -8.39 -3.30 -3.07
N ILE A 103 -9.03 -2.37 -3.80
CA ILE A 103 -10.39 -1.93 -3.53
C ILE A 103 -11.34 -3.13 -3.58
N ARG A 104 -11.32 -3.89 -4.69
CA ARG A 104 -12.17 -5.06 -4.88
C ARG A 104 -12.05 -6.07 -3.73
N PHE A 105 -10.82 -6.33 -3.29
CA PHE A 105 -10.58 -7.30 -2.23
C PHE A 105 -10.95 -6.76 -0.84
N ALA A 106 -10.71 -5.48 -0.59
CA ALA A 106 -11.13 -4.81 0.64
C ALA A 106 -12.66 -4.80 0.78
N GLU A 107 -13.39 -4.45 -0.29
CA GLU A 107 -14.85 -4.46 -0.33
C GLU A 107 -15.42 -5.85 -0.08
N LYS A 108 -14.83 -6.89 -0.71
CA LYS A 108 -15.23 -8.29 -0.49
C LYS A 108 -15.19 -8.70 0.97
N HIS A 109 -14.27 -8.15 1.75
CA HIS A 109 -14.08 -8.46 3.16
C HIS A 109 -14.66 -7.40 4.12
N GLY A 110 -15.35 -6.38 3.60
CA GLY A 110 -15.90 -5.29 4.40
C GLY A 110 -14.85 -4.44 5.10
N ILE A 111 -13.64 -4.34 4.54
CA ILE A 111 -12.53 -3.61 5.12
C ILE A 111 -12.47 -2.20 4.53
N ARG A 112 -12.36 -1.20 5.38
CA ARG A 112 -12.17 0.18 4.94
C ARG A 112 -10.81 0.36 4.29
N MET A 113 -10.78 0.97 3.11
CA MET A 113 -9.56 1.36 2.42
C MET A 113 -9.48 2.89 2.29
N ILE A 114 -8.34 3.43 2.68
CA ILE A 114 -7.99 4.83 2.49
C ILE A 114 -7.13 4.91 1.22
N ASP A 115 -7.68 5.54 0.18
CA ASP A 115 -6.96 5.86 -1.06
C ASP A 115 -6.24 7.19 -0.85
N ALA A 116 -4.94 7.13 -0.65
CA ALA A 116 -4.11 8.32 -0.46
C ALA A 116 -3.59 8.87 -1.79
N ASP A 117 -2.99 10.05 -1.71
CA ASP A 117 -2.55 10.81 -2.88
C ASP A 117 -1.56 10.02 -3.76
N TYR A 118 -1.71 10.14 -5.07
CA TYR A 118 -0.73 9.65 -6.05
C TYR A 118 0.31 10.74 -6.33
N ASP A 119 1.16 10.99 -5.34
CA ASP A 119 2.15 12.08 -5.29
C ASP A 119 3.46 11.69 -6.01
N VAL A 120 3.37 11.54 -7.32
CA VAL A 120 4.44 11.04 -8.19
C VAL A 120 5.62 12.00 -8.25
N ASP A 121 5.36 13.31 -8.33
CA ASP A 121 6.41 14.32 -8.47
C ASP A 121 7.31 14.35 -7.23
N ASN A 122 6.73 14.28 -6.04
CA ASN A 122 7.48 14.17 -4.79
C ASN A 122 8.32 12.87 -4.74
N TRP A 123 7.79 11.76 -5.25
CA TRP A 123 8.57 10.53 -5.33
C TRP A 123 9.79 10.69 -6.23
N PHE A 124 9.63 11.29 -7.42
CA PHE A 124 10.76 11.53 -8.33
C PHE A 124 11.78 12.48 -7.73
N GLU A 125 11.36 13.57 -7.09
CA GLU A 125 12.29 14.49 -6.43
C GLU A 125 13.08 13.81 -5.32
N ARG A 126 12.41 12.96 -4.52
CA ARG A 126 13.05 12.25 -3.40
C ARG A 126 14.09 11.21 -3.82
N ILE A 127 13.93 10.61 -5.01
CA ILE A 127 14.88 9.61 -5.51
C ILE A 127 15.86 10.17 -6.54
N LYS A 128 15.90 11.47 -6.73
CA LYS A 128 16.79 12.15 -7.66
C LYS A 128 18.25 11.84 -7.35
N GLY A 129 19.01 11.47 -8.38
CA GLY A 129 20.38 11.00 -8.25
C GLY A 129 20.53 9.51 -7.91
N LEU A 130 19.41 8.80 -7.63
CA LEU A 130 19.42 7.38 -7.30
C LEU A 130 18.83 6.50 -8.41
N GLU A 131 18.66 7.04 -9.63
CA GLU A 131 17.97 6.38 -10.76
C GLU A 131 18.66 5.08 -11.20
N ASN A 132 19.96 4.99 -10.99
CA ASN A 132 20.80 3.85 -11.37
C ASN A 132 21.10 2.89 -10.20
N GLU A 133 20.63 3.21 -8.99
CA GLU A 133 20.71 2.30 -7.85
C GLU A 133 20.00 0.97 -8.17
N PRO A 134 20.57 -0.16 -7.73
CA PRO A 134 19.93 -1.45 -7.92
C PRO A 134 18.64 -1.57 -7.07
N GLU A 135 17.84 -2.60 -7.36
CA GLU A 135 16.79 -2.98 -6.42
C GLU A 135 17.41 -3.37 -5.07
N ARG A 136 16.75 -2.99 -3.97
CA ARG A 136 17.20 -3.08 -2.58
C ARG A 136 18.36 -2.13 -2.21
N GLY A 137 18.81 -1.26 -3.13
CA GLY A 137 19.75 -0.17 -2.86
C GLY A 137 19.06 1.04 -2.21
N GLU A 138 19.77 2.18 -2.17
CA GLU A 138 19.32 3.41 -1.50
C GLU A 138 18.03 3.97 -2.08
N ARG A 139 17.81 3.88 -3.39
CA ARG A 139 16.54 4.25 -4.02
C ARG A 139 15.35 3.55 -3.38
N CYS A 140 15.49 2.26 -3.04
CA CYS A 140 14.43 1.50 -2.38
C CYS A 140 14.23 1.93 -0.93
N THR A 141 15.30 2.29 -0.21
CA THR A 141 15.21 2.88 1.14
C THR A 141 14.39 4.15 1.11
N GLN A 142 14.72 5.10 0.25
CA GLN A 142 14.00 6.37 0.10
C GLN A 142 12.52 6.15 -0.27
N CYS A 143 12.26 5.18 -1.15
CA CYS A 143 10.89 4.79 -1.53
C CYS A 143 10.09 4.22 -0.35
N PHE A 144 10.69 3.40 0.49
CA PHE A 144 10.03 2.86 1.70
C PHE A 144 9.84 3.94 2.75
N ASP A 145 10.84 4.77 2.99
CA ASP A 145 10.78 5.87 3.96
C ASP A 145 9.62 6.81 3.62
N MET A 146 9.52 7.29 2.39
CA MET A 146 8.41 8.14 1.95
C MET A 146 7.04 7.51 2.20
N ARG A 147 6.88 6.25 1.87
CA ARG A 147 5.61 5.54 2.01
C ARG A 147 5.24 5.34 3.48
N PHE A 148 6.19 4.96 4.31
CA PHE A 148 5.95 4.78 5.74
C PHE A 148 5.81 6.09 6.51
N GLU A 149 6.53 7.14 6.14
CA GLU A 149 6.34 8.49 6.69
C GLU A 149 4.90 8.97 6.48
N ARG A 150 4.36 8.81 5.27
CA ARG A 150 2.97 9.18 4.98
C ARG A 150 1.96 8.29 5.71
N THR A 151 2.26 6.99 5.82
CA THR A 151 1.43 6.04 6.58
C THR A 151 1.43 6.38 8.07
N ALA A 152 2.59 6.67 8.64
CA ALA A 152 2.74 7.01 10.06
C ALA A 152 2.08 8.34 10.42
N LEU A 153 2.21 9.35 9.55
CA LEU A 153 1.52 10.63 9.72
C LEU A 153 0.00 10.42 9.76
N TYR A 154 -0.55 9.72 8.77
CA TYR A 154 -1.98 9.45 8.74
C TYR A 154 -2.43 8.65 9.97
N ALA A 155 -1.66 7.64 10.37
CA ALA A 155 -1.94 6.84 11.56
C ALA A 155 -2.02 7.70 12.82
N SER A 156 -1.05 8.57 13.03
CA SER A 156 -1.00 9.49 14.19
C SER A 156 -2.19 10.46 14.21
N GLU A 157 -2.54 11.04 13.05
CA GLU A 157 -3.65 12.00 12.94
C GLU A 157 -5.03 11.36 13.14
N HIS A 158 -5.17 10.03 12.92
CA HIS A 158 -6.46 9.32 12.93
C HIS A 158 -6.58 8.28 14.06
N GLY A 159 -5.68 8.34 15.04
CA GLY A 159 -5.76 7.53 16.25
C GLY A 159 -5.51 6.03 16.02
N TYR A 160 -4.64 5.68 15.06
CA TYR A 160 -4.04 4.35 15.00
C TYR A 160 -2.81 4.28 15.88
N ASP A 161 -2.65 3.18 16.57
CA ASP A 161 -1.52 2.92 17.47
C ASP A 161 -0.48 1.97 16.88
N THR A 162 -0.82 1.36 15.73
CA THR A 162 0.04 0.39 15.07
C THR A 162 -0.01 0.56 13.56
N ILE A 163 1.16 0.56 12.92
CA ILE A 163 1.27 0.42 11.46
C ILE A 163 2.00 -0.86 11.09
N THR A 164 1.60 -1.48 10.01
CA THR A 164 2.29 -2.64 9.41
C THR A 164 2.23 -2.56 7.89
N SER A 165 2.92 -3.47 7.20
CA SER A 165 2.95 -3.42 5.74
C SER A 165 2.92 -4.79 5.10
N SER A 166 2.21 -4.90 3.99
CA SER A 166 2.23 -6.06 3.10
C SER A 166 3.54 -6.21 2.30
N LEU A 167 4.41 -5.19 2.28
CA LEU A 167 5.70 -5.25 1.59
C LEU A 167 6.56 -6.40 2.07
N GLY A 168 6.50 -6.70 3.37
CA GLY A 168 7.31 -7.72 4.02
C GLY A 168 7.02 -9.15 3.55
N ILE A 169 5.87 -9.45 2.94
CA ILE A 169 5.56 -10.81 2.48
C ILE A 169 6.29 -11.16 1.18
N SER A 170 6.66 -10.16 0.37
CA SER A 170 7.35 -10.38 -0.91
C SER A 170 8.79 -10.85 -0.70
N ARG A 171 9.13 -12.04 -1.21
CA ARG A 171 10.50 -12.59 -1.19
C ARG A 171 11.54 -11.74 -1.97
N TRP A 172 11.06 -10.87 -2.83
CA TRP A 172 11.90 -10.01 -3.66
C TRP A 172 12.39 -8.76 -2.93
N LYS A 173 11.88 -8.49 -1.72
CA LYS A 173 12.23 -7.33 -0.91
C LYS A 173 13.07 -7.73 0.30
N ASP A 174 13.93 -6.83 0.73
CA ASP A 174 14.70 -6.98 1.96
C ASP A 174 13.83 -6.61 3.17
N MET A 175 13.64 -7.59 4.07
CA MET A 175 12.81 -7.42 5.27
C MET A 175 13.45 -6.43 6.27
N ASN A 176 14.77 -6.48 6.40
CA ASN A 176 15.46 -5.58 7.33
C ASN A 176 15.35 -4.13 6.87
N GLN A 177 15.52 -3.88 5.57
CA GLN A 177 15.35 -2.56 4.97
C GLN A 177 13.93 -2.03 5.17
N ILE A 178 12.90 -2.86 4.94
CA ILE A 178 11.50 -2.49 5.16
C ILE A 178 11.23 -2.18 6.64
N ASN A 179 11.67 -3.06 7.54
CA ASN A 179 11.45 -2.88 8.97
C ASN A 179 12.16 -1.64 9.51
N ALA A 180 13.40 -1.39 9.08
CA ALA A 180 14.15 -0.19 9.46
C ALA A 180 13.43 1.09 9.02
N SER A 181 12.90 1.13 7.80
CA SER A 181 12.12 2.28 7.30
C SER A 181 10.83 2.47 8.08
N GLY A 182 10.10 1.38 8.34
CA GLY A 182 8.85 1.44 9.13
C GLY A 182 9.08 1.90 10.55
N GLN A 183 10.11 1.39 11.22
CA GLN A 183 10.49 1.78 12.59
C GLN A 183 10.91 3.26 12.64
N ARG A 184 11.72 3.75 11.70
CA ARG A 184 12.08 5.17 11.61
C ARG A 184 10.86 6.08 11.45
N ALA A 185 9.89 5.66 10.65
CA ALA A 185 8.67 6.43 10.46
C ALA A 185 7.80 6.47 11.72
N ALA A 186 7.58 5.31 12.34
CA ALA A 186 6.78 5.20 13.55
C ALA A 186 7.41 5.92 14.75
N SER A 187 8.75 5.88 14.91
CA SER A 187 9.45 6.51 16.03
C SER A 187 9.33 8.03 16.11
N ARG A 188 8.74 8.67 15.11
CA ARG A 188 8.43 10.11 15.13
C ARG A 188 7.18 10.45 15.95
N TYR A 189 6.41 9.45 16.37
CA TYR A 189 5.15 9.60 17.08
C TYR A 189 5.16 8.72 18.33
N GLU A 190 4.89 9.29 19.48
CA GLU A 190 5.09 8.66 20.79
C GLU A 190 4.32 7.35 20.97
N ASP A 191 3.08 7.31 20.51
CA ASP A 191 2.20 6.14 20.70
C ASP A 191 2.11 5.21 19.49
N LEU A 192 2.88 5.46 18.43
CA LEU A 192 2.81 4.68 17.20
C LEU A 192 3.90 3.61 17.16
N LEU A 193 3.49 2.38 16.89
CA LEU A 193 4.38 1.23 16.69
C LEU A 193 4.39 0.77 15.24
N TYR A 194 5.56 0.50 14.69
CA TYR A 194 5.67 -0.32 13.47
C TYR A 194 5.79 -1.80 13.85
N TRP A 195 4.78 -2.58 13.49
CA TRP A 195 4.73 -4.00 13.79
C TRP A 195 5.53 -4.81 12.76
N THR A 196 6.67 -5.38 13.20
CA THR A 196 7.65 -6.08 12.38
C THR A 196 7.30 -7.55 12.12
N TYR A 197 6.03 -7.95 12.20
CA TYR A 197 5.62 -9.34 12.00
C TYR A 197 6.08 -9.90 10.65
N ASN A 198 6.66 -11.09 10.66
CA ASN A 198 7.17 -11.73 9.44
C ASN A 198 6.08 -12.55 8.75
N TRP A 199 5.34 -11.90 7.87
CA TRP A 199 4.24 -12.50 7.11
C TRP A 199 4.62 -13.66 6.19
N ARG A 200 5.92 -13.94 5.96
CA ARG A 200 6.39 -15.09 5.16
C ARG A 200 6.38 -16.40 5.95
N LYS A 201 6.54 -16.31 7.28
CA LYS A 201 6.66 -17.48 8.17
C LYS A 201 5.35 -18.25 8.26
N HIS A 202 5.43 -19.46 8.79
CA HIS A 202 4.29 -20.33 9.09
C HIS A 202 3.35 -20.54 7.90
N GLY A 203 3.91 -20.71 6.70
CA GLY A 203 3.13 -20.95 5.47
C GLY A 203 2.57 -19.69 4.81
N GLY A 204 2.82 -18.48 5.34
CA GLY A 204 2.25 -17.24 4.80
C GLY A 204 2.58 -16.98 3.33
N SER A 205 3.82 -17.29 2.88
CA SER A 205 4.16 -17.18 1.46
C SER A 205 3.37 -18.13 0.56
N ALA A 206 3.04 -19.34 1.05
CA ALA A 206 2.26 -20.32 0.29
C ALA A 206 0.79 -19.85 0.19
N ARG A 207 0.20 -19.44 1.32
CA ARG A 207 -1.18 -18.90 1.34
C ARG A 207 -1.33 -17.65 0.50
N MET A 208 -0.33 -16.76 0.49
CA MET A 208 -0.31 -15.59 -0.41
C MET A 208 -0.50 -16.01 -1.88
N ILE A 209 0.18 -17.07 -2.34
CA ILE A 209 0.05 -17.56 -3.72
C ILE A 209 -1.31 -18.22 -3.93
N GLU A 210 -1.79 -19.00 -2.96
CA GLU A 210 -3.10 -19.65 -2.99
C GLU A 210 -4.23 -18.62 -3.11
N ILE A 211 -4.23 -17.59 -2.24
CA ILE A 211 -5.19 -16.49 -2.29
C ILE A 211 -5.10 -15.77 -3.62
N SER A 212 -3.89 -15.48 -4.10
CA SER A 212 -3.70 -14.78 -5.38
C SER A 212 -4.31 -15.56 -6.56
N LYS A 213 -4.23 -16.89 -6.53
CA LYS A 213 -4.86 -17.77 -7.55
C LYS A 213 -6.37 -17.83 -7.38
N ARG A 214 -6.86 -18.03 -6.16
CA ARG A 214 -8.29 -18.09 -5.84
C ARG A 214 -9.02 -16.82 -6.23
N GLU A 215 -8.40 -15.67 -5.97
CA GLU A 215 -8.97 -14.36 -6.28
C GLU A 215 -8.64 -13.87 -7.70
N GLU A 216 -7.89 -14.66 -8.47
CA GLU A 216 -7.42 -14.31 -9.81
C GLU A 216 -6.76 -12.91 -9.87
N PHE A 217 -5.95 -12.56 -8.87
CA PHE A 217 -5.31 -11.26 -8.80
C PHE A 217 -4.39 -10.98 -9.99
N TYR A 218 -4.30 -9.72 -10.35
CA TYR A 218 -3.30 -9.24 -11.32
C TYR A 218 -1.89 -9.60 -10.84
N GLN A 219 -1.14 -10.29 -11.69
CA GLN A 219 0.24 -10.72 -11.41
C GLN A 219 1.23 -9.69 -11.93
N GLN A 220 1.67 -8.81 -11.04
CA GLN A 220 2.72 -7.85 -11.37
C GLN A 220 4.06 -8.54 -11.64
N GLU A 221 4.79 -8.08 -12.66
CA GLU A 221 6.06 -8.67 -13.07
C GLU A 221 7.29 -7.82 -12.70
N TYR A 222 7.10 -6.70 -11.98
CA TYR A 222 8.15 -5.81 -11.47
C TYR A 222 7.71 -5.13 -10.17
N CYS A 223 8.64 -4.49 -9.46
CA CYS A 223 8.35 -3.89 -8.15
C CYS A 223 7.26 -2.81 -8.21
N GLY A 224 7.27 -1.98 -9.26
CA GLY A 224 6.31 -0.89 -9.48
C GLY A 224 6.96 0.34 -10.09
N CYS A 225 8.17 0.72 -9.69
CA CYS A 225 8.78 1.95 -10.18
C CYS A 225 9.30 1.81 -11.62
N VAL A 226 9.39 2.93 -12.32
CA VAL A 226 9.87 3.01 -13.70
C VAL A 226 11.27 2.39 -13.88
N TYR A 227 12.13 2.50 -12.87
CA TYR A 227 13.48 1.93 -12.91
C TYR A 227 13.47 0.41 -12.78
N SER A 228 12.62 -0.14 -11.90
CA SER A 228 12.41 -1.59 -11.85
C SER A 228 11.83 -2.13 -13.15
N LEU A 229 10.88 -1.41 -13.78
CA LEU A 229 10.34 -1.77 -15.08
C LEU A 229 11.43 -1.73 -16.17
N ARG A 230 12.26 -0.67 -16.19
CA ARG A 230 13.42 -0.53 -17.10
C ARG A 230 14.35 -1.74 -16.98
N ASP A 231 14.75 -2.05 -15.76
CA ASP A 231 15.78 -3.07 -15.50
C ASP A 231 15.22 -4.48 -15.73
N THR A 232 13.97 -4.75 -15.36
CA THR A 232 13.28 -6.01 -15.67
C THR A 232 13.16 -6.19 -17.20
N ASN A 233 12.75 -5.16 -17.95
CA ASN A 233 12.64 -5.23 -19.40
C ASN A 233 14.02 -5.38 -20.09
N ARG A 234 15.08 -4.80 -19.53
CA ARG A 234 16.45 -5.00 -20.00
C ARG A 234 16.87 -6.46 -19.82
N HIS A 235 16.62 -7.03 -18.63
CA HIS A 235 16.90 -8.44 -18.35
C HIS A 235 16.08 -9.37 -19.23
N ARG A 236 14.77 -9.13 -19.42
CA ARG A 236 13.93 -9.93 -20.32
C ARG A 236 14.47 -9.94 -21.75
N ARG A 237 14.88 -8.77 -22.26
CA ARG A 237 15.49 -8.65 -23.59
C ARG A 237 16.77 -9.47 -23.71
N SER A 238 17.65 -9.46 -22.70
CA SER A 238 18.89 -10.28 -22.71
C SER A 238 18.60 -11.79 -22.73
N GLN A 239 17.39 -12.19 -22.36
CA GLN A 239 16.90 -13.57 -22.39
C GLN A 239 16.05 -13.88 -23.64
N GLY A 240 15.98 -12.98 -24.63
CA GLY A 240 15.14 -13.13 -25.81
C GLY A 240 13.63 -13.07 -25.54
N ARG A 241 13.21 -12.50 -24.40
CA ARG A 241 11.80 -12.40 -24.00
C ARG A 241 11.24 -11.01 -24.31
N ASP A 242 9.95 -10.96 -24.64
CA ASP A 242 9.24 -9.71 -24.86
C ASP A 242 9.21 -8.82 -23.61
N ARG A 243 8.97 -7.53 -23.84
CA ARG A 243 8.73 -6.58 -22.75
C ARG A 243 7.49 -6.96 -21.95
N ILE A 244 7.43 -6.52 -20.70
CA ILE A 244 6.24 -6.67 -19.87
C ILE A 244 5.04 -5.99 -20.54
N ALA A 245 3.97 -6.76 -20.73
CA ALA A 245 2.67 -6.27 -21.16
C ALA A 245 1.80 -5.98 -19.91
N LEU A 246 1.50 -4.71 -19.68
CA LEU A 246 0.78 -4.29 -18.48
C LEU A 246 -0.71 -4.65 -18.56
N GLY A 247 -1.22 -5.25 -17.49
CA GLY A 247 -2.65 -5.54 -17.32
C GLY A 247 -3.12 -6.84 -17.99
N VAL A 248 -2.20 -7.71 -18.44
CA VAL A 248 -2.58 -8.94 -19.15
C VAL A 248 -2.36 -10.23 -18.37
N LYS A 249 -1.52 -10.19 -17.33
CA LYS A 249 -1.17 -11.39 -16.59
C LYS A 249 -1.90 -11.44 -15.24
N PHE A 250 -2.57 -12.56 -14.98
CA PHE A 250 -3.32 -12.79 -13.74
C PHE A 250 -2.98 -14.16 -13.17
N TYR A 251 -3.06 -14.29 -11.84
CA TYR A 251 -2.96 -15.58 -11.18
C TYR A 251 -4.21 -16.43 -11.47
N GLY A 252 -4.03 -17.77 -11.51
CA GLY A 252 -5.16 -18.69 -11.71
C GLY A 252 -5.67 -18.79 -13.15
N ARG A 253 -5.39 -17.83 -13.99
CA ARG A 253 -5.68 -17.90 -15.42
C ARG A 253 -4.51 -18.60 -16.11
N GLU A 254 -4.76 -19.71 -16.80
CA GLU A 254 -3.78 -20.24 -17.73
C GLU A 254 -3.44 -19.15 -18.73
N GLU A 255 -2.16 -18.86 -18.90
CA GLU A 255 -1.71 -17.84 -19.84
C GLU A 255 -2.42 -18.11 -21.17
N LEU A 256 -2.98 -17.06 -21.74
CA LEU A 256 -3.52 -17.04 -23.09
C LEU A 256 -2.44 -17.54 -24.08
N LYS A 257 -2.22 -18.85 -24.13
CA LYS A 257 -1.52 -19.51 -25.23
C LYS A 257 -2.32 -19.41 -26.53
N ALA A 258 -3.60 -19.06 -26.42
CA ALA A 258 -4.54 -18.95 -27.51
C ALA A 258 -4.45 -17.66 -28.35
N LEU A 259 -3.61 -16.68 -28.00
CA LEU A 259 -3.41 -15.46 -28.81
C LEU A 259 -2.15 -15.52 -29.71
N LYS A 260 -1.53 -16.70 -29.89
CA LYS A 260 -0.41 -16.88 -30.82
C LYS A 260 -0.78 -17.68 -32.06
N ASP A 261 -2.01 -18.15 -32.18
CA ASP A 261 -2.47 -18.99 -33.29
C ASP A 261 -3.57 -18.29 -34.12
N GLU A 262 -3.63 -16.94 -34.11
CA GLU A 262 -4.37 -16.14 -35.09
C GLU A 262 -3.44 -15.21 -35.87
#